data_66ce2fa104b78f827f64d485f8497a40
#
_entry.id   66ce2fa104b78f827f64d485f8497a40
#
_cell.length_a   1.000
_cell.length_b   1.000
_cell.length_c   1.000
_cell.angle_alpha   90.00
_cell.angle_beta   90.00
_cell.angle_gamma   90.00
#
_symmetry.space_group_name_H-M   'P 1'
#
loop_
_entity.id
_entity.type
_entity.pdbx_description
1 polymer ?
#
loop_
_entity_poly.entity_id
_entity_poly.type
_entity_poly.pdbx_seq_one_letter_code
_entity_poly.pdbx_strand_id
1 'polypeptide(L)'
;MIFIIILCIFVFQYLYMSLEIPTINKKPQPKPKWLRVKLPTGEKYSKLRGLVDKYKLNTICTSGSCPNMGECWGEGTATFMILGNICTRSCGFCGVKTGRPESVDWDEPEKVARSIKIMGIKHAVLTSVDRDDLKDMGSIIWSETVKAVRRMNPNITLETLIPDFQGIEKHLDRILAVAPEVISHNMETVRRLTREVRIQAKYDRSLKILKYLKDNGQRRTKTGLMLGLGETRDEVIETLNDLKKVGVDVVTIGQYLQPSKKHLPVKEFISPDQFKEYEKIGLDLGFKHVESSALVRSSYKAQKHIN
;
A
#
# COMPACT_ATOMS: atom_id res chain seq x y z
N MET A 1 -23.10 -12.63 -59.37
CA MET A 1 -22.26 -11.78 -58.46
C MET A 1 -23.10 -11.05 -57.38
N ILE A 2 -24.26 -10.51 -57.64
CA ILE A 2 -25.13 -9.79 -56.69
C ILE A 2 -25.70 -10.69 -55.57
N PHE A 3 -26.01 -11.95 -55.85
CA PHE A 3 -26.58 -12.90 -54.85
C PHE A 3 -25.57 -13.30 -53.76
N ILE A 4 -24.28 -13.36 -54.08
CA ILE A 4 -23.23 -13.70 -53.09
C ILE A 4 -22.99 -12.56 -52.13
N ILE A 5 -23.08 -11.30 -52.58
CA ILE A 5 -22.89 -10.11 -51.77
C ILE A 5 -24.06 -9.96 -50.74
N ILE A 6 -25.28 -10.24 -51.16
CA ILE A 6 -26.45 -10.19 -50.28
C ILE A 6 -26.39 -11.29 -49.21
N LEU A 7 -25.90 -12.49 -49.54
CA LEU A 7 -25.76 -13.58 -48.56
C LEU A 7 -24.65 -13.26 -47.54
N CYS A 8 -23.54 -12.67 -47.94
CA CYS A 8 -22.49 -12.21 -47.00
C CYS A 8 -22.97 -11.12 -46.07
N ILE A 9 -23.78 -10.18 -46.49
CA ILE A 9 -24.33 -9.12 -45.65
C ILE A 9 -25.32 -9.71 -44.61
N PHE A 10 -26.16 -10.66 -45.00
CA PHE A 10 -27.09 -11.33 -44.06
C PHE A 10 -26.35 -12.21 -43.03
N VAL A 11 -25.30 -12.93 -43.43
CA VAL A 11 -24.49 -13.73 -42.50
C VAL A 11 -23.72 -12.84 -41.54
N PHE A 12 -23.16 -11.71 -41.99
CA PHE A 12 -22.49 -10.74 -41.13
C PHE A 12 -23.46 -10.06 -40.13
N GLN A 13 -24.68 -9.74 -40.57
CA GLN A 13 -25.71 -9.18 -39.69
C GLN A 13 -26.22 -10.19 -38.67
N TYR A 14 -26.34 -11.48 -39.03
CA TYR A 14 -26.72 -12.55 -38.12
C TYR A 14 -25.63 -12.89 -37.10
N LEU A 15 -24.34 -12.84 -37.50
CA LEU A 15 -23.18 -12.98 -36.57
C LEU A 15 -23.05 -11.79 -35.63
N TYR A 16 -23.41 -10.58 -36.07
CA TYR A 16 -23.36 -9.38 -35.21
C TYR A 16 -24.49 -9.32 -34.19
N MET A 17 -25.65 -9.90 -34.50
CA MET A 17 -26.81 -9.98 -33.58
C MET A 17 -26.68 -11.10 -32.53
N SER A 18 -25.78 -12.06 -32.69
CA SER A 18 -25.59 -13.17 -31.73
C SER A 18 -24.42 -12.94 -30.76
N LEU A 19 -23.72 -11.83 -30.86
CA LEU A 19 -22.76 -11.34 -29.84
C LEU A 19 -23.48 -10.39 -28.86
N GLU A 20 -24.48 -10.87 -28.15
CA GLU A 20 -24.85 -10.27 -26.89
C GLU A 20 -23.67 -10.47 -25.94
N ILE A 21 -22.75 -9.51 -25.91
CA ILE A 21 -21.79 -9.37 -24.80
C ILE A 21 -22.68 -9.18 -23.56
N PRO A 22 -22.71 -10.12 -22.62
CA PRO A 22 -23.47 -9.92 -21.40
C PRO A 22 -22.82 -8.74 -20.68
N THR A 23 -23.41 -7.56 -20.81
CA THR A 23 -23.12 -6.44 -19.92
C THR A 23 -23.58 -6.87 -18.54
N ILE A 24 -22.67 -7.51 -17.78
CA ILE A 24 -22.90 -7.80 -16.38
C ILE A 24 -22.88 -6.44 -15.66
N ASN A 25 -24.00 -5.73 -15.74
CA ASN A 25 -24.31 -4.59 -14.90
C ASN A 25 -24.60 -5.11 -13.47
N LYS A 26 -23.59 -5.76 -12.84
CA LYS A 26 -23.66 -6.03 -11.41
C LYS A 26 -23.66 -4.68 -10.71
N LYS A 27 -24.81 -4.27 -10.19
CA LYS A 27 -24.87 -3.13 -9.26
C LYS A 27 -23.78 -3.32 -8.21
N PRO A 28 -23.03 -2.26 -7.85
CA PRO A 28 -22.02 -2.35 -6.82
C PRO A 28 -22.62 -2.99 -5.58
N GLN A 29 -22.00 -4.06 -5.08
CA GLN A 29 -22.47 -4.72 -3.86
C GLN A 29 -22.41 -3.72 -2.71
N PRO A 30 -23.47 -3.56 -1.90
CA PRO A 30 -23.42 -2.68 -0.75
C PRO A 30 -22.36 -3.17 0.24
N LYS A 31 -21.60 -2.23 0.80
CA LYS A 31 -20.57 -2.56 1.80
C LYS A 31 -21.21 -3.31 2.98
N PRO A 32 -20.67 -4.49 3.35
CA PRO A 32 -21.17 -5.25 4.48
C PRO A 32 -21.05 -4.49 5.81
N LYS A 33 -21.81 -4.91 6.82
CA LYS A 33 -21.84 -4.23 8.13
C LYS A 33 -20.45 -4.16 8.81
N TRP A 34 -19.61 -5.19 8.66
CA TRP A 34 -18.27 -5.26 9.26
C TRP A 34 -17.23 -4.30 8.63
N LEU A 35 -17.55 -3.70 7.47
CA LEU A 35 -16.75 -2.63 6.85
C LEU A 35 -17.17 -1.22 7.29
N ARG A 36 -18.13 -1.10 8.21
CA ARG A 36 -18.51 0.20 8.76
C ARG A 36 -17.44 0.65 9.75
N VAL A 37 -16.95 1.84 9.54
CA VAL A 37 -15.96 2.49 10.41
C VAL A 37 -16.68 3.38 11.40
N LYS A 38 -16.26 3.36 12.66
CA LYS A 38 -16.67 4.40 13.63
C LYS A 38 -15.99 5.70 13.23
N LEU A 39 -16.72 6.80 13.26
CA LEU A 39 -16.12 8.12 13.05
C LEU A 39 -15.01 8.33 14.09
N PRO A 40 -13.86 8.86 13.68
CA PRO A 40 -12.78 9.13 14.62
C PRO A 40 -13.24 10.19 15.62
N THR A 41 -13.20 9.83 16.89
CA THR A 41 -13.61 10.67 18.01
C THR A 41 -12.55 10.63 19.10
N GLY A 42 -12.57 11.60 20.00
CA GLY A 42 -11.67 11.66 21.15
C GLY A 42 -10.78 12.89 21.14
N GLU A 43 -10.40 13.32 22.34
CA GLU A 43 -9.64 14.56 22.57
C GLU A 43 -8.28 14.55 21.85
N LYS A 44 -7.55 13.44 21.92
CA LYS A 44 -6.24 13.30 21.25
C LYS A 44 -6.37 13.44 19.73
N TYR A 45 -7.39 12.79 19.13
CA TYR A 45 -7.65 12.92 17.69
C TYR A 45 -7.97 14.36 17.32
N SER A 46 -8.89 15.02 18.04
CA SER A 46 -9.29 16.40 17.77
C SER A 46 -8.10 17.36 17.89
N LYS A 47 -7.25 17.17 18.90
CA LYS A 47 -6.01 17.95 19.09
C LYS A 47 -5.06 17.78 17.91
N LEU A 48 -4.78 16.53 17.49
CA LEU A 48 -3.89 16.26 16.37
C LEU A 48 -4.48 16.76 15.05
N ARG A 49 -5.78 16.63 14.83
CA ARG A 49 -6.45 17.17 13.66
C ARG A 49 -6.31 18.70 13.60
N GLY A 50 -6.52 19.39 14.73
CA GLY A 50 -6.30 20.83 14.82
C GLY A 50 -4.85 21.25 14.51
N LEU A 51 -3.86 20.46 14.94
CA LEU A 51 -2.45 20.71 14.59
C LEU A 51 -2.18 20.51 13.09
N VAL A 52 -2.71 19.43 12.49
CA VAL A 52 -2.60 19.17 11.05
C VAL A 52 -3.17 20.32 10.24
N ASP A 53 -4.37 20.78 10.58
CA ASP A 53 -5.05 21.88 9.89
C ASP A 53 -4.32 23.22 10.10
N LYS A 54 -3.92 23.55 11.34
CA LYS A 54 -3.21 24.78 11.69
C LYS A 54 -1.86 24.93 10.97
N TYR A 55 -1.09 23.84 10.91
CA TYR A 55 0.27 23.85 10.35
C TYR A 55 0.33 23.31 8.91
N LYS A 56 -0.83 23.01 8.29
CA LYS A 56 -0.96 22.46 6.92
C LYS A 56 -0.06 21.23 6.71
N LEU A 57 -0.09 20.30 7.69
CA LEU A 57 0.77 19.11 7.66
C LEU A 57 0.22 18.07 6.67
N ASN A 58 1.11 17.44 5.90
CA ASN A 58 0.75 16.42 4.92
C ASN A 58 0.88 15.02 5.50
N THR A 59 -0.24 14.35 5.71
CA THR A 59 -0.27 12.93 6.09
C THR A 59 -1.14 12.14 5.12
N ILE A 60 -0.69 10.93 4.75
CA ILE A 60 -1.52 10.03 3.94
C ILE A 60 -2.78 9.59 4.70
N CYS A 61 -2.74 9.62 6.03
CA CYS A 61 -3.92 9.36 6.87
C CYS A 61 -5.07 10.31 6.55
N THR A 62 -4.76 11.59 6.31
CA THR A 62 -5.75 12.63 5.97
C THR A 62 -6.14 12.56 4.50
N SER A 63 -5.17 12.60 3.59
CA SER A 63 -5.43 12.61 2.15
C SER A 63 -6.05 11.29 1.64
N GLY A 64 -5.72 10.16 2.26
CA GLY A 64 -6.27 8.84 1.96
C GLY A 64 -7.57 8.50 2.70
N SER A 65 -8.13 9.41 3.51
CA SER A 65 -9.34 9.16 4.32
C SER A 65 -9.25 7.83 5.09
N CYS A 66 -8.12 7.59 5.76
CA CYS A 66 -7.81 6.31 6.41
C CYS A 66 -8.84 5.99 7.51
N PRO A 67 -9.47 4.80 7.48
CA PRO A 67 -10.46 4.40 8.48
C PRO A 67 -9.89 4.28 9.90
N ASN A 68 -8.59 4.04 10.03
CA ASN A 68 -7.91 3.80 11.30
C ASN A 68 -7.27 5.07 11.89
N MET A 69 -7.46 6.24 11.26
CA MET A 69 -6.76 7.47 11.63
C MET A 69 -6.98 7.83 13.11
N GLY A 70 -8.23 7.72 13.62
CA GLY A 70 -8.54 8.03 15.01
C GLY A 70 -7.80 7.15 16.02
N GLU A 71 -7.74 5.84 15.76
CA GLU A 71 -7.03 4.86 16.58
C GLU A 71 -5.52 5.08 16.52
N CYS A 72 -4.93 5.09 15.32
CA CYS A 72 -3.49 5.26 15.14
C CYS A 72 -2.96 6.57 15.74
N TRP A 73 -3.63 7.69 15.49
CA TRP A 73 -3.23 8.98 16.05
C TRP A 73 -3.38 9.02 17.56
N GLY A 74 -4.44 8.39 18.11
CA GLY A 74 -4.63 8.24 19.54
C GLY A 74 -3.50 7.45 20.22
N GLU A 75 -2.89 6.51 19.49
CA GLU A 75 -1.74 5.70 19.92
C GLU A 75 -0.37 6.32 19.59
N GLY A 76 -0.35 7.50 18.96
CA GLY A 76 0.89 8.22 18.59
C GLY A 76 1.59 7.69 17.36
N THR A 77 0.84 7.07 16.45
CA THR A 77 1.35 6.58 15.15
C THR A 77 0.73 7.37 13.99
N ALA A 78 1.52 7.82 13.03
CA ALA A 78 1.04 8.46 11.81
C ALA A 78 1.90 8.08 10.60
N THR A 79 1.29 8.14 9.40
CA THR A 79 1.96 7.85 8.13
C THR A 79 2.10 9.14 7.33
N PHE A 80 3.33 9.44 6.93
CA PHE A 80 3.69 10.61 6.13
C PHE A 80 4.08 10.17 4.73
N MET A 81 3.60 10.90 3.72
CA MET A 81 3.97 10.65 2.32
C MET A 81 4.97 11.70 1.88
N ILE A 82 6.09 11.25 1.32
CA ILE A 82 7.19 12.07 0.81
C ILE A 82 7.29 12.00 -0.71
N LEU A 83 8.16 12.84 -1.30
CA LEU A 83 8.38 12.97 -2.74
C LEU A 83 7.18 13.55 -3.50
N GLY A 84 6.34 14.31 -2.79
CA GLY A 84 5.18 14.98 -3.35
C GLY A 84 3.92 14.10 -3.37
N ASN A 85 2.96 14.46 -4.24
CA ASN A 85 1.62 13.87 -4.29
C ASN A 85 1.22 13.35 -5.68
N ILE A 86 2.15 13.33 -6.64
CA ILE A 86 1.95 12.81 -8.00
C ILE A 86 2.91 11.63 -8.20
N CYS A 87 2.37 10.46 -8.54
CA CYS A 87 3.12 9.24 -8.75
C CYS A 87 3.41 9.04 -10.24
N THR A 88 4.59 8.53 -10.60
CA THR A 88 4.93 8.15 -11.97
C THR A 88 4.24 6.86 -12.41
N ARG A 89 3.66 6.09 -11.46
CA ARG A 89 3.00 4.81 -11.73
C ARG A 89 1.49 4.87 -11.54
N SER A 90 0.77 4.02 -12.29
CA SER A 90 -0.69 3.96 -12.36
C SER A 90 -1.24 2.63 -11.83
N CYS A 91 -0.99 2.33 -10.56
CA CYS A 91 -1.54 1.12 -9.95
C CYS A 91 -3.07 1.19 -9.88
N GLY A 92 -3.76 0.14 -10.37
CA GLY A 92 -5.22 0.13 -10.52
C GLY A 92 -6.02 0.21 -9.22
N PHE A 93 -5.36 0.03 -8.08
CA PHE A 93 -5.97 0.11 -6.75
C PHE A 93 -5.74 1.46 -6.03
N CYS A 94 -4.76 2.26 -6.48
CA CYS A 94 -4.22 3.38 -5.72
C CYS A 94 -4.92 4.69 -6.06
N GLY A 95 -5.43 5.39 -5.06
CA GLY A 95 -6.08 6.70 -5.21
C GLY A 95 -5.13 7.88 -5.38
N VAL A 96 -3.81 7.67 -5.35
CA VAL A 96 -2.81 8.72 -5.58
C VAL A 96 -2.85 9.16 -7.04
N LYS A 97 -2.75 10.47 -7.27
CA LYS A 97 -2.77 11.04 -8.62
C LYS A 97 -1.56 10.54 -9.42
N THR A 98 -1.82 10.03 -10.62
CA THR A 98 -0.78 9.63 -11.58
C THR A 98 -0.47 10.77 -12.53
N GLY A 99 0.81 10.94 -12.88
CA GLY A 99 1.22 11.96 -13.84
C GLY A 99 2.71 12.26 -13.79
N ARG A 100 3.07 13.43 -14.29
CA ARG A 100 4.42 13.97 -14.20
C ARG A 100 4.56 14.71 -12.87
N PRO A 101 5.42 14.24 -11.94
CA PRO A 101 5.65 14.92 -10.68
C PRO A 101 6.34 16.28 -10.87
N GLU A 102 6.19 17.13 -9.88
CA GLU A 102 6.95 18.38 -9.78
C GLU A 102 8.43 18.10 -9.41
N SER A 103 9.25 19.15 -9.47
CA SER A 103 10.64 19.09 -9.00
C SER A 103 10.70 18.64 -7.53
N VAL A 104 11.82 18.01 -7.16
CA VAL A 104 12.04 17.56 -5.78
C VAL A 104 12.11 18.77 -4.84
N ASP A 105 11.33 18.73 -3.77
CA ASP A 105 11.43 19.68 -2.66
C ASP A 105 12.51 19.20 -1.69
N TRP A 106 13.67 19.80 -1.76
CA TRP A 106 14.82 19.47 -0.90
C TRP A 106 14.63 19.84 0.57
N ASP A 107 13.64 20.68 0.89
CA ASP A 107 13.25 21.02 2.27
C ASP A 107 12.21 20.05 2.85
N GLU A 108 11.65 19.14 2.04
CA GLU A 108 10.65 18.17 2.49
C GLU A 108 11.12 17.33 3.69
N PRO A 109 12.38 16.83 3.76
CA PRO A 109 12.89 16.11 4.92
C PRO A 109 12.72 16.87 6.25
N GLU A 110 13.07 18.15 6.28
CA GLU A 110 12.94 18.99 7.47
C GLU A 110 11.46 19.29 7.80
N LYS A 111 10.64 19.52 6.78
CA LYS A 111 9.19 19.75 6.95
C LYS A 111 8.51 18.53 7.56
N VAL A 112 8.84 17.32 7.10
CA VAL A 112 8.33 16.07 7.65
C VAL A 112 8.80 15.87 9.10
N ALA A 113 10.09 16.07 9.37
CA ALA A 113 10.65 15.93 10.71
C ALA A 113 10.00 16.89 11.72
N ARG A 114 9.74 18.13 11.30
CA ARG A 114 9.04 19.16 12.09
C ARG A 114 7.58 18.76 12.32
N SER A 115 6.90 18.24 11.30
CA SER A 115 5.51 17.78 11.40
C SER A 115 5.36 16.68 12.45
N ILE A 116 6.24 15.70 12.42
CA ILE A 116 6.32 14.60 13.38
C ILE A 116 6.49 15.15 14.80
N LYS A 117 7.41 16.11 15.00
CA LYS A 117 7.66 16.75 16.29
C LYS A 117 6.44 17.52 16.81
N ILE A 118 5.80 18.33 15.97
CA ILE A 118 4.61 19.11 16.31
C ILE A 118 3.45 18.18 16.71
N MET A 119 3.27 17.08 15.98
CA MET A 119 2.23 16.09 16.26
C MET A 119 2.54 15.22 17.49
N GLY A 120 3.77 15.23 18.00
CA GLY A 120 4.19 14.38 19.14
C GLY A 120 4.11 12.89 18.83
N ILE A 121 4.41 12.51 17.59
CA ILE A 121 4.36 11.11 17.11
C ILE A 121 5.49 10.33 17.75
N LYS A 122 5.18 9.12 18.23
CA LYS A 122 6.14 8.19 18.84
C LYS A 122 6.67 7.16 17.85
N HIS A 123 5.84 6.77 16.89
CA HIS A 123 6.19 5.88 15.79
C HIS A 123 5.71 6.49 14.47
N ALA A 124 6.62 6.81 13.57
CA ALA A 124 6.28 7.35 12.26
C ALA A 124 6.48 6.30 11.16
N VAL A 125 5.49 6.17 10.29
CA VAL A 125 5.63 5.43 9.04
C VAL A 125 5.86 6.43 7.93
N LEU A 126 6.95 6.27 7.20
CA LEU A 126 7.24 7.03 5.99
C LEU A 126 6.84 6.20 4.77
N THR A 127 6.16 6.80 3.81
CA THR A 127 5.87 6.22 2.50
C THR A 127 6.09 7.26 1.41
N SER A 128 6.09 6.87 0.16
CA SER A 128 6.27 7.82 -0.95
C SER A 128 5.40 7.48 -2.15
N VAL A 129 5.31 8.42 -3.07
CA VAL A 129 5.00 8.15 -4.48
C VAL A 129 6.20 7.48 -5.15
N ASP A 130 5.99 6.77 -6.26
CA ASP A 130 7.09 6.33 -7.12
C ASP A 130 7.60 7.52 -7.96
N ARG A 131 8.93 7.62 -8.09
CA ARG A 131 9.65 8.65 -8.81
C ARG A 131 10.61 8.01 -9.82
N ASP A 132 10.06 7.19 -10.75
CA ASP A 132 10.85 6.58 -11.82
C ASP A 132 11.46 7.60 -12.79
N ASP A 133 11.04 8.87 -12.69
CA ASP A 133 11.59 10.02 -13.40
C ASP A 133 12.95 10.49 -12.87
N LEU A 134 13.31 10.13 -11.64
CA LEU A 134 14.57 10.50 -11.00
C LEU A 134 15.63 9.41 -11.19
N LYS A 135 16.89 9.79 -11.41
CA LYS A 135 18.01 8.84 -11.54
C LYS A 135 18.24 7.99 -10.30
N ASP A 136 17.93 8.54 -9.12
CA ASP A 136 18.04 7.87 -7.83
C ASP A 136 16.69 7.34 -7.32
N MET A 137 15.63 7.47 -8.12
CA MET A 137 14.25 7.09 -7.77
C MET A 137 13.76 7.67 -6.44
N GLY A 138 14.33 8.80 -6.03
CA GLY A 138 14.02 9.49 -4.78
C GLY A 138 14.70 8.91 -3.54
N SER A 139 15.57 7.91 -3.68
CA SER A 139 16.23 7.26 -2.54
C SER A 139 17.11 8.21 -1.70
N ILE A 140 17.60 9.33 -2.27
CA ILE A 140 18.31 10.36 -1.53
C ILE A 140 17.36 11.06 -0.55
N ILE A 141 16.21 11.53 -1.02
CA ILE A 141 15.19 12.17 -0.16
C ILE A 141 14.73 11.21 0.94
N TRP A 142 14.56 9.93 0.63
CA TRP A 142 14.26 8.91 1.63
C TRP A 142 15.29 8.89 2.76
N SER A 143 16.58 8.80 2.41
CA SER A 143 17.69 8.79 3.37
C SER A 143 17.73 10.09 4.20
N GLU A 144 17.63 11.25 3.54
CA GLU A 144 17.66 12.55 4.22
C GLU A 144 16.44 12.74 5.13
N THR A 145 15.27 12.23 4.74
CA THR A 145 14.07 12.28 5.59
C THR A 145 14.26 11.47 6.88
N VAL A 146 14.77 10.24 6.78
CA VAL A 146 15.05 9.42 7.99
C VAL A 146 16.06 10.13 8.89
N LYS A 147 17.14 10.68 8.34
CA LYS A 147 18.16 11.43 9.10
C LYS A 147 17.58 12.67 9.78
N ALA A 148 16.79 13.48 9.07
CA ALA A 148 16.16 14.67 9.59
C ALA A 148 15.17 14.33 10.72
N VAL A 149 14.33 13.30 10.52
CA VAL A 149 13.40 12.83 11.53
C VAL A 149 14.12 12.40 12.80
N ARG A 150 15.17 11.59 12.71
CA ARG A 150 15.94 11.15 13.89
C ARG A 150 16.65 12.31 14.60
N ARG A 151 17.25 13.22 13.84
CA ARG A 151 17.91 14.41 14.41
C ARG A 151 16.93 15.26 15.22
N MET A 152 15.72 15.48 14.70
CA MET A 152 14.73 16.33 15.34
C MET A 152 13.90 15.62 16.43
N ASN A 153 13.81 14.29 16.34
CA ASN A 153 13.01 13.42 17.20
C ASN A 153 13.83 12.21 17.68
N PRO A 154 14.78 12.36 18.59
CA PRO A 154 15.78 11.31 18.89
C PRO A 154 15.22 10.00 19.43
N ASN A 155 14.03 10.02 20.04
CA ASN A 155 13.38 8.84 20.65
C ASN A 155 12.30 8.21 19.75
N ILE A 156 12.21 8.64 18.49
CA ILE A 156 11.22 8.11 17.56
C ILE A 156 11.65 6.76 17.01
N THR A 157 10.67 5.88 16.78
CA THR A 157 10.86 4.69 15.99
C THR A 157 10.28 4.89 14.58
N LEU A 158 10.90 4.32 13.57
CA LEU A 158 10.59 4.55 12.17
C LEU A 158 10.32 3.24 11.42
N GLU A 159 9.26 3.27 10.65
CA GLU A 159 9.03 2.31 9.56
C GLU A 159 9.14 3.05 8.21
N THR A 160 9.83 2.46 7.24
CA THR A 160 9.89 2.95 5.88
C THR A 160 9.15 1.99 4.95
N LEU A 161 8.02 2.41 4.40
CA LEU A 161 7.27 1.68 3.38
C LEU A 161 7.74 2.14 2.00
N ILE A 162 8.78 1.47 1.50
CA ILE A 162 9.51 1.87 0.30
C ILE A 162 8.87 1.38 -1.01
N PRO A 163 9.05 2.10 -2.14
CA PRO A 163 8.77 1.59 -3.47
C PRO A 163 9.75 0.47 -3.84
N ASP A 164 9.58 -0.11 -5.04
CA ASP A 164 10.46 -1.20 -5.46
C ASP A 164 11.84 -0.73 -5.99
N PHE A 165 12.06 0.57 -6.16
CA PHE A 165 13.27 1.15 -6.76
C PHE A 165 13.76 0.36 -7.99
N GLN A 166 12.83 -0.27 -8.73
CA GLN A 166 13.08 -1.20 -9.84
C GLN A 166 14.03 -2.36 -9.50
N GLY A 167 14.24 -2.64 -8.22
CA GLY A 167 15.14 -3.68 -7.72
C GLY A 167 16.62 -3.30 -7.77
N ILE A 168 16.95 -2.01 -7.87
CA ILE A 168 18.34 -1.52 -7.91
C ILE A 168 18.90 -1.47 -6.48
N GLU A 169 19.83 -2.37 -6.18
CA GLU A 169 20.41 -2.58 -4.85
C GLU A 169 20.98 -1.31 -4.24
N LYS A 170 21.70 -0.50 -5.00
CA LYS A 170 22.26 0.79 -4.56
C LYS A 170 21.26 1.70 -3.86
N HIS A 171 19.97 1.65 -4.26
CA HIS A 171 18.92 2.45 -3.65
C HIS A 171 18.41 1.80 -2.37
N LEU A 172 18.38 0.47 -2.32
CA LEU A 172 18.06 -0.30 -1.11
C LEU A 172 19.14 -0.13 -0.03
N ASP A 173 20.43 -0.17 -0.42
CA ASP A 173 21.57 0.07 0.49
C ASP A 173 21.47 1.43 1.17
N ARG A 174 21.01 2.47 0.44
CA ARG A 174 20.83 3.80 1.01
C ARG A 174 19.76 3.82 2.10
N ILE A 175 18.71 3.00 1.99
CA ILE A 175 17.71 2.87 3.03
C ILE A 175 18.23 2.03 4.20
N LEU A 176 18.94 0.94 3.93
CA LEU A 176 19.59 0.12 4.95
C LEU A 176 20.60 0.94 5.78
N ALA A 177 21.38 1.81 5.13
CA ALA A 177 22.39 2.63 5.78
C ALA A 177 21.81 3.62 6.82
N VAL A 178 20.56 4.04 6.70
CA VAL A 178 19.89 4.89 7.69
C VAL A 178 19.14 4.09 8.76
N ALA A 179 19.16 2.77 8.66
CA ALA A 179 18.75 1.78 9.66
C ALA A 179 17.40 2.08 10.36
N PRO A 180 16.27 2.19 9.61
CA PRO A 180 14.95 2.26 10.25
C PRO A 180 14.65 0.95 10.99
N GLU A 181 13.79 0.99 12.01
CA GLU A 181 13.43 -0.20 12.80
C GLU A 181 12.71 -1.24 11.94
N VAL A 182 11.88 -0.77 11.00
CA VAL A 182 11.14 -1.64 10.05
C VAL A 182 11.32 -1.11 8.64
N ILE A 183 11.67 -1.99 7.69
CA ILE A 183 11.55 -1.70 6.25
C ILE A 183 10.43 -2.54 5.68
N SER A 184 9.47 -1.85 5.07
CA SER A 184 8.28 -2.45 4.44
C SER A 184 8.34 -2.27 2.93
N HIS A 185 7.96 -3.30 2.21
CA HIS A 185 7.65 -3.22 0.78
C HIS A 185 6.44 -4.10 0.49
N ASN A 186 5.36 -3.52 0.00
CA ASN A 186 4.11 -4.25 -0.17
C ASN A 186 4.10 -5.12 -1.42
N MET A 187 3.61 -6.36 -1.28
CA MET A 187 3.24 -7.22 -2.40
C MET A 187 1.94 -6.77 -3.06
N GLU A 188 1.04 -6.20 -2.29
CA GLU A 188 -0.31 -5.72 -2.63
C GLU A 188 -1.29 -6.81 -3.05
N THR A 189 -0.88 -7.77 -3.89
CA THR A 189 -1.73 -8.85 -4.40
C THR A 189 -0.94 -10.10 -4.73
N VAL A 190 -1.63 -11.16 -5.15
CA VAL A 190 -1.06 -12.46 -5.53
C VAL A 190 -0.38 -12.40 -6.91
N ARG A 191 0.44 -13.39 -7.23
CA ARG A 191 1.24 -13.48 -8.47
C ARG A 191 0.42 -13.24 -9.74
N ARG A 192 -0.68 -13.95 -9.90
CA ARG A 192 -1.54 -13.87 -11.10
C ARG A 192 -2.10 -12.47 -11.32
N LEU A 193 -2.49 -11.77 -10.27
CA LEU A 193 -3.14 -10.47 -10.36
C LEU A 193 -2.15 -9.30 -10.42
N THR A 194 -0.85 -9.52 -10.15
CA THR A 194 0.14 -8.43 -10.05
C THR A 194 0.15 -7.53 -11.28
N ARG A 195 0.08 -8.10 -12.49
CA ARG A 195 0.11 -7.31 -13.73
C ARG A 195 -1.11 -6.42 -13.92
N GLU A 196 -2.30 -6.88 -13.49
CA GLU A 196 -3.55 -6.11 -13.56
C GLU A 196 -3.59 -5.02 -12.48
N VAL A 197 -3.16 -5.36 -11.25
CA VAL A 197 -3.27 -4.51 -10.07
C VAL A 197 -2.14 -3.49 -10.00
N ARG A 198 -0.92 -3.88 -10.38
CA ARG A 198 0.33 -3.10 -10.25
C ARG A 198 1.12 -3.14 -11.55
N ILE A 199 0.67 -2.47 -12.58
CA ILE A 199 1.16 -2.58 -13.97
C ILE A 199 2.70 -2.53 -14.09
N GLN A 200 3.37 -1.61 -13.38
CA GLN A 200 4.82 -1.41 -13.45
C GLN A 200 5.62 -2.26 -12.45
N ALA A 201 4.98 -2.75 -11.38
CA ALA A 201 5.62 -3.61 -10.39
C ALA A 201 5.59 -5.07 -10.83
N LYS A 202 6.51 -5.88 -10.27
CA LYS A 202 6.63 -7.30 -10.56
C LYS A 202 6.65 -8.09 -9.25
N TYR A 203 5.90 -9.19 -9.21
CA TYR A 203 5.83 -10.08 -8.05
C TYR A 203 7.21 -10.55 -7.59
N ASP A 204 8.00 -11.15 -8.52
CA ASP A 204 9.31 -11.67 -8.20
C ASP A 204 10.33 -10.58 -7.83
N ARG A 205 10.18 -9.36 -8.37
CA ARG A 205 10.99 -8.22 -7.95
C ARG A 205 10.70 -7.85 -6.49
N SER A 206 9.44 -7.82 -6.10
CA SER A 206 9.05 -7.53 -4.72
C SER A 206 9.61 -8.57 -3.74
N LEU A 207 9.56 -9.87 -4.09
CA LEU A 207 10.19 -10.92 -3.30
C LEU A 207 11.72 -10.75 -3.21
N LYS A 208 12.39 -10.43 -4.33
CA LYS A 208 13.84 -10.19 -4.34
C LYS A 208 14.24 -9.02 -3.45
N ILE A 209 13.47 -7.95 -3.46
CA ILE A 209 13.70 -6.78 -2.59
C ILE A 209 13.58 -7.17 -1.11
N LEU A 210 12.49 -7.83 -0.73
CA LEU A 210 12.28 -8.28 0.65
C LEU A 210 13.39 -9.22 1.12
N LYS A 211 13.81 -10.15 0.25
CA LYS A 211 14.96 -11.02 0.52
C LYS A 211 16.26 -10.24 0.67
N TYR A 212 16.55 -9.32 -0.26
CA TYR A 212 17.75 -8.49 -0.22
C TYR A 212 17.85 -7.71 1.08
N LEU A 213 16.77 -7.04 1.49
CA LEU A 213 16.71 -6.31 2.74
C LEU A 213 17.00 -7.21 3.95
N LYS A 214 16.45 -8.42 3.96
CA LYS A 214 16.65 -9.38 5.05
C LYS A 214 18.08 -9.90 5.10
N ASP A 215 18.64 -10.28 3.97
CA ASP A 215 20.00 -10.82 3.84
C ASP A 215 21.07 -9.76 4.19
N ASN A 216 20.77 -8.47 3.98
CA ASN A 216 21.66 -7.35 4.28
C ASN A 216 21.41 -6.71 5.66
N GLY A 217 20.87 -7.46 6.61
CA GLY A 217 20.87 -7.12 8.03
C GLY A 217 19.65 -6.34 8.52
N GLN A 218 18.61 -6.14 7.69
CA GLN A 218 17.38 -5.52 8.19
C GLN A 218 16.73 -6.37 9.27
N ARG A 219 16.59 -5.80 10.48
CA ARG A 219 16.05 -6.49 11.65
C ARG A 219 14.59 -6.94 11.45
N ARG A 220 13.75 -6.08 10.86
CA ARG A 220 12.33 -6.33 10.59
C ARG A 220 11.99 -5.98 9.16
N THR A 221 11.59 -6.98 8.40
CA THR A 221 11.00 -6.82 7.08
C THR A 221 9.50 -7.03 7.14
N LYS A 222 8.75 -6.20 6.42
CA LYS A 222 7.30 -6.22 6.44
C LYS A 222 6.71 -6.08 5.05
N THR A 223 5.54 -6.66 4.84
CA THR A 223 4.78 -6.54 3.60
C THR A 223 3.28 -6.46 3.87
N GLY A 224 2.53 -6.00 2.86
CA GLY A 224 1.08 -5.94 2.91
C GLY A 224 0.44 -6.57 1.69
N LEU A 225 -0.73 -7.17 1.91
CA LEU A 225 -1.64 -7.71 0.91
C LEU A 225 -3.01 -7.05 1.03
N MET A 226 -3.64 -6.81 -0.10
CA MET A 226 -5.04 -6.41 -0.19
C MET A 226 -5.82 -7.56 -0.81
N LEU A 227 -6.96 -7.94 -0.21
CA LEU A 227 -7.84 -8.99 -0.69
C LEU A 227 -9.17 -8.43 -1.19
N GLY A 228 -9.79 -9.16 -2.11
CA GLY A 228 -11.07 -8.81 -2.75
C GLY A 228 -10.93 -8.30 -4.17
N LEU A 229 -9.78 -8.54 -4.81
CA LEU A 229 -9.50 -8.25 -6.22
C LEU A 229 -9.70 -9.48 -7.12
N GLY A 230 -10.10 -10.65 -6.54
CA GLY A 230 -10.36 -11.90 -7.24
C GLY A 230 -9.26 -12.94 -7.13
N GLU A 231 -8.40 -12.80 -6.12
CA GLU A 231 -7.48 -13.84 -5.67
C GLU A 231 -8.24 -15.03 -5.09
N THR A 232 -7.71 -16.23 -5.26
CA THR A 232 -8.21 -17.43 -4.60
C THR A 232 -7.53 -17.63 -3.24
N ARG A 233 -8.16 -18.45 -2.37
CA ARG A 233 -7.58 -18.82 -1.09
C ARG A 233 -6.19 -19.42 -1.24
N ASP A 234 -6.02 -20.35 -2.18
CA ASP A 234 -4.76 -21.07 -2.40
C ASP A 234 -3.66 -20.12 -2.91
N GLU A 235 -3.98 -19.13 -3.75
CA GLU A 235 -3.04 -18.10 -4.20
C GLU A 235 -2.56 -17.21 -3.04
N VAL A 236 -3.43 -16.90 -2.08
CA VAL A 236 -3.04 -16.16 -0.87
C VAL A 236 -2.08 -17.00 -0.03
N ILE A 237 -2.38 -18.29 0.18
CA ILE A 237 -1.52 -19.22 0.94
C ILE A 237 -0.16 -19.39 0.22
N GLU A 238 -0.14 -19.56 -1.11
CA GLU A 238 1.08 -19.60 -1.91
C GLU A 238 1.92 -18.34 -1.69
N THR A 239 1.27 -17.16 -1.74
CA THR A 239 1.95 -15.88 -1.52
C THR A 239 2.53 -15.78 -0.11
N LEU A 240 1.81 -16.24 0.93
CA LEU A 240 2.34 -16.28 2.30
C LEU A 240 3.56 -17.20 2.40
N ASN A 241 3.54 -18.36 1.76
CA ASN A 241 4.68 -19.27 1.70
C ASN A 241 5.88 -18.64 1.00
N ASP A 242 5.68 -17.97 -0.13
CA ASP A 242 6.75 -17.28 -0.86
C ASP A 242 7.38 -16.16 -0.01
N LEU A 243 6.56 -15.39 0.71
CA LEU A 243 7.02 -14.36 1.65
C LEU A 243 7.82 -14.94 2.80
N LYS A 244 7.39 -16.08 3.35
CA LYS A 244 8.12 -16.75 4.42
C LYS A 244 9.48 -17.28 3.95
N LYS A 245 9.55 -17.87 2.76
CA LYS A 245 10.80 -18.36 2.14
C LYS A 245 11.85 -17.24 2.00
N VAL A 246 11.43 -16.02 1.74
CA VAL A 246 12.34 -14.85 1.61
C VAL A 246 12.62 -14.15 2.95
N GLY A 247 12.14 -14.68 4.07
CA GLY A 247 12.48 -14.22 5.42
C GLY A 247 11.68 -13.01 5.91
N VAL A 248 10.50 -12.74 5.35
CA VAL A 248 9.61 -11.66 5.85
C VAL A 248 9.19 -11.97 7.29
N ASP A 249 9.25 -10.96 8.16
CA ASP A 249 8.88 -11.06 9.57
C ASP A 249 7.40 -10.74 9.84
N VAL A 250 6.84 -9.75 9.11
CA VAL A 250 5.51 -9.18 9.40
C VAL A 250 4.67 -9.11 8.13
N VAL A 251 3.42 -9.55 8.22
CA VAL A 251 2.43 -9.45 7.13
C VAL A 251 1.18 -8.72 7.61
N THR A 252 0.71 -7.77 6.80
CA THR A 252 -0.60 -7.15 6.98
C THR A 252 -1.54 -7.56 5.86
N ILE A 253 -2.76 -7.97 6.18
CA ILE A 253 -3.76 -8.42 5.21
C ILE A 253 -5.05 -7.62 5.44
N GLY A 254 -5.48 -6.86 4.43
CA GLY A 254 -6.65 -5.99 4.52
C GLY A 254 -7.59 -6.13 3.33
N GLN A 255 -8.82 -5.65 3.47
CA GLN A 255 -9.77 -5.59 2.37
C GLN A 255 -9.43 -4.45 1.40
N TYR A 256 -9.36 -4.75 0.12
CA TYR A 256 -9.36 -3.73 -0.92
C TYR A 256 -10.67 -2.94 -0.90
N LEU A 257 -10.57 -1.62 -0.91
CA LEU A 257 -11.71 -0.71 -1.04
C LEU A 257 -11.45 0.19 -2.26
N GLN A 258 -12.37 0.15 -3.21
CA GLN A 258 -12.27 0.92 -4.45
C GLN A 258 -12.28 2.43 -4.17
N PRO A 259 -11.20 3.18 -4.49
CA PRO A 259 -11.14 4.63 -4.21
C PRO A 259 -12.14 5.44 -5.04
N SER A 260 -12.34 5.09 -6.30
CA SER A 260 -13.33 5.71 -7.20
C SER A 260 -13.75 4.74 -8.30
N LYS A 261 -14.79 5.07 -9.06
CA LYS A 261 -15.26 4.26 -10.20
C LYS A 261 -14.23 4.03 -11.31
N LYS A 262 -13.14 4.79 -11.32
CA LYS A 262 -12.05 4.64 -12.29
C LYS A 262 -11.03 3.56 -11.89
N HIS A 263 -11.05 3.10 -10.64
CA HIS A 263 -10.15 2.08 -10.12
C HIS A 263 -10.77 0.69 -10.26
N LEU A 264 -9.96 -0.34 -10.03
CA LEU A 264 -10.41 -1.73 -10.09
C LEU A 264 -11.64 -1.95 -9.18
N PRO A 265 -12.67 -2.62 -9.67
CA PRO A 265 -13.84 -2.91 -8.84
C PRO A 265 -13.51 -3.93 -7.75
N VAL A 266 -14.17 -3.80 -6.59
CA VAL A 266 -14.16 -4.87 -5.58
C VAL A 266 -14.89 -6.07 -6.17
N LYS A 267 -14.19 -7.20 -6.29
CA LYS A 267 -14.77 -8.46 -6.78
C LYS A 267 -15.44 -9.24 -5.66
N GLU A 268 -14.89 -9.13 -4.43
CA GLU A 268 -15.40 -9.83 -3.26
C GLU A 268 -15.12 -9.04 -1.97
N PHE A 269 -16.04 -9.12 -1.02
CA PHE A 269 -15.84 -8.70 0.36
C PHE A 269 -15.51 -9.93 1.19
N ILE A 270 -14.24 -10.06 1.57
CA ILE A 270 -13.70 -11.18 2.35
C ILE A 270 -14.34 -11.17 3.75
N SER A 271 -14.80 -12.33 4.21
CA SER A 271 -15.44 -12.44 5.51
C SER A 271 -14.46 -12.26 6.68
N PRO A 272 -14.92 -11.79 7.85
CA PRO A 272 -14.08 -11.71 9.04
C PRO A 272 -13.43 -13.06 9.43
N ASP A 273 -14.15 -14.16 9.21
CA ASP A 273 -13.63 -15.51 9.54
C ASP A 273 -12.51 -15.93 8.58
N GLN A 274 -12.60 -15.55 7.30
CA GLN A 274 -11.53 -15.79 6.34
C GLN A 274 -10.27 -14.96 6.68
N PHE A 275 -10.41 -13.71 7.17
CA PHE A 275 -9.28 -12.94 7.66
C PHE A 275 -8.61 -13.61 8.88
N LYS A 276 -9.39 -14.14 9.82
CA LYS A 276 -8.87 -14.89 10.96
C LYS A 276 -8.14 -16.18 10.53
N GLU A 277 -8.67 -16.85 9.50
CA GLU A 277 -8.01 -18.03 8.93
C GLU A 277 -6.62 -17.66 8.38
N TYR A 278 -6.52 -16.59 7.61
CA TYR A 278 -5.23 -16.10 7.08
C TYR A 278 -4.27 -15.67 8.20
N GLU A 279 -4.77 -15.03 9.26
CA GLU A 279 -3.97 -14.70 10.45
C GLU A 279 -3.37 -15.96 11.05
N LYS A 280 -4.21 -16.97 11.32
CA LYS A 280 -3.76 -18.24 11.87
C LYS A 280 -2.74 -18.95 10.97
N ILE A 281 -3.02 -19.07 9.67
CA ILE A 281 -2.10 -19.67 8.69
C ILE A 281 -0.76 -18.95 8.71
N GLY A 282 -0.76 -17.63 8.70
CA GLY A 282 0.47 -16.84 8.74
C GLY A 282 1.26 -17.06 10.03
N LEU A 283 0.62 -17.10 11.20
CA LEU A 283 1.28 -17.41 12.47
C LEU A 283 1.83 -18.84 12.48
N ASP A 284 1.08 -19.82 11.98
CA ASP A 284 1.51 -21.23 11.89
C ASP A 284 2.71 -21.39 10.92
N LEU A 285 2.82 -20.56 9.87
CA LEU A 285 3.98 -20.47 8.99
C LEU A 285 5.20 -19.83 9.69
N GLY A 286 5.02 -19.23 10.87
CA GLY A 286 6.08 -18.65 11.68
C GLY A 286 6.40 -17.17 11.34
N PHE A 287 5.47 -16.38 10.76
CA PHE A 287 5.60 -14.92 10.79
C PHE A 287 5.57 -14.43 12.24
N LYS A 288 6.36 -13.41 12.55
CA LYS A 288 6.42 -12.85 13.91
C LYS A 288 5.15 -12.08 14.27
N HIS A 289 4.58 -11.39 13.28
CA HIS A 289 3.33 -10.67 13.41
C HIS A 289 2.50 -10.83 12.14
N VAL A 290 1.20 -11.06 12.33
CA VAL A 290 0.20 -11.05 11.24
C VAL A 290 -0.97 -10.19 11.69
N GLU A 291 -1.19 -9.09 11.02
CA GLU A 291 -2.39 -8.25 11.23
C GLU A 291 -3.34 -8.50 10.06
N SER A 292 -4.45 -9.18 10.34
CA SER A 292 -5.39 -9.61 9.29
C SER A 292 -6.82 -9.27 9.67
N SER A 293 -7.38 -8.25 9.03
CA SER A 293 -8.81 -7.93 9.11
C SER A 293 -9.23 -6.95 8.01
N ALA A 294 -10.53 -6.81 7.81
CA ALA A 294 -11.08 -6.01 6.73
C ALA A 294 -10.63 -4.53 6.73
N LEU A 295 -10.36 -3.94 7.88
CA LEU A 295 -9.93 -2.55 7.99
C LEU A 295 -8.41 -2.37 8.11
N VAL A 296 -7.63 -3.45 8.16
CA VAL A 296 -6.17 -3.38 8.20
C VAL A 296 -5.63 -2.64 6.98
N ARG A 297 -4.62 -1.83 7.20
CA ARG A 297 -3.78 -1.15 6.21
C ARG A 297 -2.32 -1.44 6.53
N SER A 298 -1.42 -1.24 5.59
CA SER A 298 0.01 -1.57 5.77
C SER A 298 0.64 -0.92 7.00
N SER A 299 0.20 0.26 7.40
CA SER A 299 0.69 0.95 8.60
C SER A 299 -0.19 0.79 9.85
N TYR A 300 -1.21 -0.08 9.82
CA TYR A 300 -2.07 -0.33 10.99
C TYR A 300 -1.26 -1.01 12.10
N LYS A 301 -1.36 -0.45 13.32
CA LYS A 301 -0.61 -0.89 14.51
C LYS A 301 0.91 -1.07 14.30
N ALA A 302 1.49 -0.26 13.40
CA ALA A 302 2.89 -0.38 13.01
C ALA A 302 3.86 -0.36 14.19
N GLN A 303 3.55 0.38 15.27
CA GLN A 303 4.36 0.44 16.49
C GLN A 303 4.51 -0.93 17.20
N LYS A 304 3.61 -1.89 16.96
CA LYS A 304 3.70 -3.25 17.52
C LYS A 304 4.67 -4.16 16.78
N HIS A 305 5.09 -3.77 15.59
CA HIS A 305 5.91 -4.60 14.70
C HIS A 305 7.42 -4.45 14.92
N ILE A 306 7.82 -3.59 15.86
CA ILE A 306 9.24 -3.27 16.13
C ILE A 306 9.94 -4.39 16.90
N ASN A 307 9.24 -5.08 17.81
CA ASN A 307 9.77 -6.08 18.74
C ASN A 307 9.77 -7.51 18.19
#